data_17fec4e5072288a8d4f3063b7ae1070d
#
_entry.id   17fec4e5072288a8d4f3063b7ae1070d
#
_cell.length_a   1.000
_cell.length_b   1.000
_cell.length_c   1.000
_cell.angle_alpha   90.00
_cell.angle_beta   90.00
_cell.angle_gamma   90.00
#
_symmetry.space_group_name_H-M   'P 1'
#
loop_
_entity.id
_entity.type
_entity.pdbx_description
1 polymer ?
#
loop_
_entity_poly.entity_id
_entity_poly.type
_entity_poly.pdbx_seq_one_letter_code
_entity_poly.pdbx_strand_id
1 'polypeptide(L)'
;MAEFTGERVIPGEVDVDLFNEHLARYAFASRLARGKRVLDAGCGAGYGSAELADAAEQVVGMDVAPEAIAYARAHYQLPNLAFEAGSITALPDSDNSFDLVVAFEVIEHLQDWRGFLAEARRVLTANGQLVVSTPNRLYYTESRGVEGANPFHVHEFDFAEFSAELQAIFPHVSLFLENHVEGVTFQPRIPGGTCEVRVDAGEPAPDESHFFVAVCANRPQLGNPTFVYVPRAANVLREREHHIAKLERELATKDEWLEKAKQDLADLHREHGKLTEELERSNQWAQSLNRGLDERGARIVELQEELARDQENARKLAEGYAAKVADMEQDLRAKTSWAIDTETRLTAEVRQQTEALVTAVNQLHKTEKELEERTAWATGLQEESRKWQEEAHRVQGQVALYQSSRWVRLGRKVGLGPDV
;
A
#
# COMPACT_ATOMS: atom_id res chain seq x y z
N MET A 1 3.20 19.64 14.05
CA MET A 1 2.56 19.22 12.77
C MET A 1 1.84 17.94 13.09
N ALA A 2 0.59 17.78 12.67
CA ALA A 2 -0.08 16.48 12.77
C ALA A 2 0.70 15.53 11.83
N GLU A 3 1.31 14.49 12.37
CA GLU A 3 1.97 13.47 11.55
C GLU A 3 0.92 12.55 10.95
N PHE A 4 1.07 12.24 9.68
CA PHE A 4 0.30 11.18 9.02
C PHE A 4 0.69 9.84 9.66
N THR A 5 -0.24 9.28 10.42
CA THR A 5 -0.03 8.00 11.13
C THR A 5 -0.33 6.76 10.27
N GLY A 6 -0.68 6.95 8.99
CA GLY A 6 -1.15 5.89 8.09
C GLY A 6 -2.68 5.78 8.03
N GLU A 7 -3.41 6.39 8.94
CA GLU A 7 -4.87 6.28 9.07
C GLU A 7 -5.60 7.62 8.96
N ARG A 8 -4.93 8.72 9.28
CA ARG A 8 -5.54 10.03 9.23
C ARG A 8 -5.31 10.69 7.88
N VAL A 9 -6.36 10.91 7.13
CA VAL A 9 -6.30 11.62 5.85
C VAL A 9 -6.09 13.11 6.08
N ILE A 10 -4.94 13.63 5.62
CA ILE A 10 -4.63 15.07 5.63
C ILE A 10 -4.62 15.56 4.18
N PRO A 11 -5.45 16.54 3.81
CA PRO A 11 -5.51 17.07 2.46
C PRO A 11 -4.14 17.57 1.99
N GLY A 12 -3.67 17.08 0.82
CA GLY A 12 -2.37 17.43 0.24
C GLY A 12 -1.18 16.62 0.73
N GLU A 13 -1.32 15.81 1.79
CA GLU A 13 -0.27 14.92 2.31
C GLU A 13 -0.52 13.44 1.95
N VAL A 14 -1.74 13.11 1.55
CA VAL A 14 -2.13 11.77 1.09
C VAL A 14 -2.35 11.74 -0.40
N ASP A 15 -2.41 10.53 -0.95
CA ASP A 15 -2.79 10.33 -2.33
C ASP A 15 -4.16 10.97 -2.63
N VAL A 16 -4.26 11.64 -3.78
CA VAL A 16 -5.49 12.35 -4.19
C VAL A 16 -6.68 11.41 -4.27
N ASP A 17 -6.43 10.16 -4.61
CA ASP A 17 -7.48 9.16 -4.76
C ASP A 17 -8.05 8.74 -3.42
N LEU A 18 -7.19 8.49 -2.43
CA LEU A 18 -7.61 8.24 -1.05
C LEU A 18 -8.41 9.42 -0.49
N PHE A 19 -7.92 10.65 -0.74
CA PHE A 19 -8.63 11.85 -0.30
C PHE A 19 -10.02 11.96 -0.92
N ASN A 20 -10.12 11.74 -2.23
CA ASN A 20 -11.38 11.84 -2.95
C ASN A 20 -12.41 10.79 -2.52
N GLU A 21 -11.95 9.59 -2.17
CA GLU A 21 -12.81 8.54 -1.62
C GLU A 21 -13.46 8.97 -0.30
N HIS A 22 -12.66 9.50 0.62
CA HIS A 22 -13.20 10.06 1.85
C HIS A 22 -14.15 11.23 1.57
N LEU A 23 -13.78 12.13 0.67
CA LEU A 23 -14.60 13.28 0.30
C LEU A 23 -15.94 12.86 -0.34
N ALA A 24 -15.99 11.73 -1.05
CA ALA A 24 -17.24 11.19 -1.61
C ALA A 24 -18.27 10.88 -0.53
N ARG A 25 -17.83 10.26 0.58
CA ARG A 25 -18.70 9.95 1.71
C ARG A 25 -19.25 11.23 2.35
N TYR A 26 -18.40 12.24 2.51
CA TYR A 26 -18.85 13.54 3.03
C TYR A 26 -19.79 14.27 2.06
N ALA A 27 -19.54 14.22 0.76
CA ALA A 27 -20.45 14.76 -0.24
C ALA A 27 -21.79 13.98 -0.29
N PHE A 28 -21.77 12.67 -0.03
CA PHE A 28 -22.99 11.89 0.16
C PHE A 28 -23.77 12.37 1.39
N ALA A 29 -23.12 12.56 2.53
CA ALA A 29 -23.73 13.00 3.77
C ALA A 29 -24.16 14.47 3.73
N SER A 30 -23.47 15.34 3.02
CA SER A 30 -23.80 16.77 2.88
C SER A 30 -25.20 17.01 2.33
N ARG A 31 -25.71 16.11 1.47
CA ARG A 31 -27.11 16.16 1.03
C ARG A 31 -28.11 15.98 2.16
N LEU A 32 -27.73 15.16 3.15
CA LEU A 32 -28.55 14.86 4.32
C LEU A 32 -28.35 15.91 5.42
N ALA A 33 -27.28 16.68 5.38
CA ALA A 33 -26.91 17.69 6.37
C ALA A 33 -27.65 19.01 6.22
N ARG A 34 -28.35 19.25 5.10
CA ARG A 34 -28.96 20.55 4.77
C ARG A 34 -29.88 21.07 5.86
N GLY A 35 -29.50 22.21 6.46
CA GLY A 35 -30.25 22.90 7.50
C GLY A 35 -30.35 22.10 8.81
N LYS A 36 -29.42 21.20 9.09
CA LYS A 36 -29.37 20.34 10.26
C LYS A 36 -28.20 20.67 11.17
N ARG A 37 -28.36 20.29 12.45
CA ARG A 37 -27.27 20.22 13.43
C ARG A 37 -26.57 18.87 13.25
N VAL A 38 -25.28 18.91 12.94
CA VAL A 38 -24.50 17.75 12.55
C VAL A 38 -23.38 17.50 13.55
N LEU A 39 -23.21 16.25 13.95
CA LEU A 39 -22.00 15.75 14.62
C LEU A 39 -21.19 14.94 13.60
N ASP A 40 -19.94 15.33 13.40
CA ASP A 40 -18.96 14.55 12.67
C ASP A 40 -18.06 13.81 13.67
N ALA A 41 -18.40 12.54 13.91
CA ALA A 41 -17.78 11.70 14.93
C ALA A 41 -16.55 10.98 14.37
N GLY A 42 -15.36 11.33 14.85
CA GLY A 42 -14.09 10.94 14.30
C GLY A 42 -13.67 11.84 13.13
N CYS A 43 -13.80 13.15 13.30
CA CYS A 43 -13.61 14.14 12.23
C CYS A 43 -12.16 14.26 11.72
N GLY A 44 -11.20 13.67 12.39
CA GLY A 44 -9.78 13.71 12.01
C GLY A 44 -9.25 15.11 11.77
N ALA A 45 -8.72 15.35 10.57
CA ALA A 45 -8.16 16.65 10.16
C ALA A 45 -9.22 17.73 9.87
N GLY A 46 -10.53 17.41 9.92
CA GLY A 46 -11.63 18.38 9.88
C GLY A 46 -12.10 18.79 8.47
N TYR A 47 -11.51 18.28 7.40
CA TYR A 47 -11.92 18.63 6.02
C TYR A 47 -13.36 18.18 5.73
N GLY A 48 -13.76 17.03 6.26
CA GLY A 48 -15.10 16.50 6.10
C GLY A 48 -16.15 17.31 6.87
N SER A 49 -15.82 17.73 8.09
CA SER A 49 -16.69 18.65 8.85
C SER A 49 -16.88 19.97 8.12
N ALA A 50 -15.84 20.48 7.44
CA ALA A 50 -15.94 21.68 6.62
C ALA A 50 -16.85 21.48 5.41
N GLU A 51 -16.76 20.33 4.73
CA GLU A 51 -17.67 19.98 3.62
C GLU A 51 -19.14 19.89 4.07
N LEU A 52 -19.39 19.33 5.27
CA LEU A 52 -20.74 19.28 5.85
C LEU A 52 -21.25 20.66 6.21
N ALA A 53 -20.38 21.56 6.66
CA ALA A 53 -20.75 22.91 7.08
C ALA A 53 -21.29 23.79 5.94
N ASP A 54 -20.96 23.47 4.70
CA ASP A 54 -21.49 24.16 3.51
C ASP A 54 -23.03 23.99 3.38
N ALA A 55 -23.58 22.91 3.89
CA ALA A 55 -25.02 22.63 3.81
C ALA A 55 -25.73 22.67 5.16
N ALA A 56 -25.02 22.40 6.24
CA ALA A 56 -25.56 22.28 7.58
C ALA A 56 -25.90 23.62 8.23
N GLU A 57 -26.84 23.62 9.17
CA GLU A 57 -27.06 24.74 10.07
C GLU A 57 -25.87 24.91 11.02
N GLN A 58 -25.40 23.81 11.60
CA GLN A 58 -24.29 23.78 12.52
C GLN A 58 -23.56 22.43 12.41
N VAL A 59 -22.25 22.43 12.50
CA VAL A 59 -21.42 21.23 12.56
C VAL A 59 -20.53 21.27 13.80
N VAL A 60 -20.49 20.15 14.51
CA VAL A 60 -19.50 19.88 15.55
C VAL A 60 -18.65 18.70 15.07
N GLY A 61 -17.37 18.92 14.83
CA GLY A 61 -16.40 17.85 14.56
C GLY A 61 -15.77 17.39 15.86
N MET A 62 -15.83 16.09 16.14
CA MET A 62 -15.24 15.51 17.34
C MET A 62 -14.21 14.45 16.97
N ASP A 63 -13.06 14.48 17.63
CA ASP A 63 -12.00 13.47 17.50
C ASP A 63 -11.32 13.27 18.86
N VAL A 64 -10.87 12.04 19.11
CA VAL A 64 -10.15 11.70 20.35
C VAL A 64 -8.75 12.31 20.39
N ALA A 65 -8.17 12.64 19.25
CA ALA A 65 -6.81 13.16 19.12
C ALA A 65 -6.78 14.71 19.21
N PRO A 66 -6.23 15.28 20.30
CA PRO A 66 -6.17 16.74 20.46
C PRO A 66 -5.37 17.43 19.35
N GLU A 67 -4.35 16.77 18.79
CA GLU A 67 -3.55 17.29 17.68
C GLU A 67 -4.33 17.40 16.38
N ALA A 68 -5.26 16.46 16.11
CA ALA A 68 -6.17 16.53 14.97
C ALA A 68 -7.13 17.72 15.12
N ILE A 69 -7.70 17.87 16.28
CA ILE A 69 -8.59 18.99 16.60
C ILE A 69 -7.85 20.34 16.50
N ALA A 70 -6.61 20.40 16.98
CA ALA A 70 -5.80 21.61 16.83
C ALA A 70 -5.53 21.96 15.37
N TYR A 71 -5.23 20.94 14.55
CA TYR A 71 -5.07 21.08 13.10
C TYR A 71 -6.38 21.56 12.45
N ALA A 72 -7.49 20.90 12.74
CA ALA A 72 -8.81 21.22 12.18
C ALA A 72 -9.22 22.68 12.48
N ARG A 73 -9.07 23.10 13.74
CA ARG A 73 -9.35 24.50 14.17
C ARG A 73 -8.49 25.53 13.46
N ALA A 74 -7.23 25.19 13.17
CA ALA A 74 -6.32 26.09 12.48
C ALA A 74 -6.65 26.26 10.99
N HIS A 75 -7.18 25.22 10.33
CA HIS A 75 -7.37 25.19 8.89
C HIS A 75 -8.82 25.49 8.46
N TYR A 76 -9.81 25.19 9.31
CA TYR A 76 -11.22 25.33 8.96
C TYR A 76 -11.94 26.24 9.96
N GLN A 77 -12.09 27.49 9.57
CA GLN A 77 -12.74 28.55 10.38
C GLN A 77 -14.02 29.01 9.69
N LEU A 78 -15.11 28.29 9.94
CA LEU A 78 -16.43 28.63 9.43
C LEU A 78 -17.35 29.03 10.59
N PRO A 79 -18.30 29.95 10.39
CA PRO A 79 -19.14 30.49 11.48
C PRO A 79 -20.08 29.45 12.11
N ASN A 80 -20.38 28.37 11.38
CA ASN A 80 -21.25 27.28 11.78
C ASN A 80 -20.49 25.96 12.07
N LEU A 81 -19.16 26.02 12.22
CA LEU A 81 -18.31 24.86 12.44
C LEU A 81 -17.51 25.00 13.74
N ALA A 82 -17.63 24.02 14.61
CA ALA A 82 -16.82 23.89 15.82
C ALA A 82 -16.11 22.54 15.85
N PHE A 83 -14.97 22.46 16.55
CA PHE A 83 -14.23 21.22 16.74
C PHE A 83 -13.99 20.98 18.23
N GLU A 84 -14.19 19.74 18.69
CA GLU A 84 -14.05 19.35 20.08
C GLU A 84 -13.22 18.08 20.22
N ALA A 85 -12.33 18.05 21.21
CA ALA A 85 -11.58 16.83 21.54
C ALA A 85 -12.39 16.00 22.51
N GLY A 86 -12.70 14.75 22.16
CA GLY A 86 -13.50 13.87 23.00
C GLY A 86 -13.68 12.47 22.44
N SER A 87 -14.18 11.58 23.29
CA SER A 87 -14.51 10.22 22.89
C SER A 87 -15.92 10.17 22.33
N ILE A 88 -16.09 9.55 21.18
CA ILE A 88 -17.40 9.34 20.55
C ILE A 88 -18.18 8.17 21.18
N THR A 89 -17.54 7.36 22.01
CA THR A 89 -18.21 6.30 22.79
C THR A 89 -18.81 6.80 24.11
N ALA A 90 -18.59 8.08 24.43
CA ALA A 90 -19.15 8.75 25.60
C ALA A 90 -19.31 10.25 25.30
N LEU A 91 -20.31 10.56 24.48
CA LEU A 91 -20.57 11.92 24.01
C LEU A 91 -21.02 12.83 25.16
N PRO A 92 -20.43 14.03 25.29
CA PRO A 92 -20.81 14.98 26.33
C PRO A 92 -22.19 15.62 26.08
N ASP A 93 -22.71 15.46 24.86
CA ASP A 93 -23.92 16.08 24.39
C ASP A 93 -25.17 15.46 25.02
N SER A 94 -26.19 16.27 25.17
CA SER A 94 -27.50 15.82 25.68
C SER A 94 -28.20 14.95 24.65
N ASP A 95 -29.20 14.20 25.11
CA ASP A 95 -30.10 13.46 24.22
C ASP A 95 -30.78 14.40 23.22
N ASN A 96 -30.91 13.93 21.97
CA ASN A 96 -31.59 14.67 20.90
C ASN A 96 -30.92 16.01 20.52
N SER A 97 -29.59 16.09 20.62
CA SER A 97 -28.79 17.28 20.29
C SER A 97 -28.58 17.46 18.79
N PHE A 98 -28.54 16.36 18.04
CA PHE A 98 -28.17 16.37 16.62
C PHE A 98 -29.28 15.79 15.72
N ASP A 99 -29.36 16.34 14.53
CA ASP A 99 -30.27 15.88 13.48
C ASP A 99 -29.57 14.93 12.50
N LEU A 100 -28.25 14.95 12.51
CA LEU A 100 -27.41 14.05 11.75
C LEU A 100 -26.12 13.75 12.54
N VAL A 101 -25.75 12.50 12.63
CA VAL A 101 -24.42 12.03 13.06
C VAL A 101 -23.74 11.39 11.85
N VAL A 102 -22.50 11.73 11.62
CA VAL A 102 -21.67 11.15 10.56
C VAL A 102 -20.46 10.49 11.21
N ALA A 103 -20.11 9.29 10.78
CA ALA A 103 -18.92 8.57 11.24
C ALA A 103 -18.36 7.74 10.08
N PHE A 104 -17.30 8.21 9.45
CA PHE A 104 -16.73 7.56 8.30
C PHE A 104 -15.36 7.00 8.62
N GLU A 105 -15.17 5.69 8.40
CA GLU A 105 -13.93 4.95 8.67
C GLU A 105 -13.48 5.14 10.13
N VAL A 106 -14.38 4.89 11.05
CA VAL A 106 -14.16 5.09 12.48
C VAL A 106 -14.58 3.86 13.28
N ILE A 107 -15.70 3.24 12.91
CA ILE A 107 -16.31 2.15 13.70
C ILE A 107 -15.37 0.93 13.81
N GLU A 108 -14.56 0.65 12.82
CA GLU A 108 -13.56 -0.42 12.78
C GLU A 108 -12.40 -0.21 13.75
N HIS A 109 -12.14 1.02 14.17
CA HIS A 109 -11.10 1.38 15.15
C HIS A 109 -11.57 1.33 16.60
N LEU A 110 -12.86 1.18 16.82
CA LEU A 110 -13.45 1.24 18.15
C LEU A 110 -13.53 -0.14 18.80
N GLN A 111 -12.99 -0.29 20.01
CA GLN A 111 -13.21 -1.50 20.81
C GLN A 111 -14.68 -1.61 21.26
N ASP A 112 -15.29 -0.49 21.63
CA ASP A 112 -16.70 -0.39 22.01
C ASP A 112 -17.53 0.31 20.93
N TRP A 113 -17.53 -0.25 19.71
CA TRP A 113 -18.33 0.29 18.61
C TRP A 113 -19.84 0.18 18.88
N ARG A 114 -20.30 -0.79 19.70
CA ARG A 114 -21.72 -0.86 20.11
C ARG A 114 -22.08 0.29 21.05
N GLY A 115 -21.18 0.66 21.95
CA GLY A 115 -21.32 1.85 22.79
C GLY A 115 -21.42 3.12 21.94
N PHE A 116 -20.57 3.25 20.93
CA PHE A 116 -20.66 4.36 19.98
C PHE A 116 -22.03 4.40 19.25
N LEU A 117 -22.52 3.29 18.74
CA LEU A 117 -23.82 3.24 18.05
C LEU A 117 -24.99 3.60 18.99
N ALA A 118 -24.90 3.18 20.27
CA ALA A 118 -25.87 3.55 21.29
C ALA A 118 -25.83 5.05 21.61
N GLU A 119 -24.64 5.64 21.74
CA GLU A 119 -24.45 7.08 21.94
C GLU A 119 -24.93 7.88 20.73
N ALA A 120 -24.56 7.47 19.52
CA ALA A 120 -25.06 8.09 18.29
C ALA A 120 -26.61 8.11 18.27
N ARG A 121 -27.24 6.98 18.63
CA ARG A 121 -28.70 6.92 18.72
C ARG A 121 -29.25 7.81 19.81
N ARG A 122 -28.61 7.93 20.97
CA ARG A 122 -29.02 8.76 22.10
C ARG A 122 -29.04 10.24 21.74
N VAL A 123 -27.97 10.70 21.11
CA VAL A 123 -27.83 12.13 20.75
C VAL A 123 -28.67 12.53 19.55
N LEU A 124 -29.13 11.58 18.75
CA LEU A 124 -29.96 11.84 17.58
C LEU A 124 -31.40 12.22 17.99
N THR A 125 -31.92 13.26 17.34
CA THR A 125 -33.35 13.62 17.43
C THR A 125 -34.24 12.49 16.92
N ALA A 126 -35.51 12.54 17.20
CA ALA A 126 -36.48 11.53 16.76
C ALA A 126 -36.54 11.36 15.23
N ASN A 127 -36.20 12.40 14.47
CA ASN A 127 -36.07 12.38 13.01
C ASN A 127 -34.63 12.35 12.54
N GLY A 128 -33.68 12.20 13.46
CA GLY A 128 -32.25 12.22 13.18
C GLY A 128 -31.77 10.94 12.45
N GLN A 129 -30.66 11.05 11.85
CA GLN A 129 -30.02 10.00 11.06
C GLN A 129 -28.54 9.82 11.48
N LEU A 130 -28.09 8.59 11.53
CA LEU A 130 -26.67 8.24 11.55
C LEU A 130 -26.26 7.82 10.15
N VAL A 131 -25.18 8.40 9.64
CA VAL A 131 -24.48 7.90 8.46
C VAL A 131 -23.14 7.35 8.90
N VAL A 132 -22.93 6.07 8.68
CA VAL A 132 -21.71 5.37 9.11
C VAL A 132 -21.15 4.56 7.96
N SER A 133 -19.81 4.56 7.81
CA SER A 133 -19.10 3.70 6.86
C SER A 133 -18.10 2.80 7.55
N THR A 134 -17.75 1.72 6.88
CA THR A 134 -16.67 0.80 7.25
C THR A 134 -16.14 0.07 6.02
N PRO A 135 -14.85 -0.30 5.98
CA PRO A 135 -14.30 -1.12 4.91
C PRO A 135 -14.94 -2.51 4.89
N ASN A 136 -15.08 -3.08 3.70
CA ASN A 136 -15.53 -4.46 3.55
C ASN A 136 -14.40 -5.44 3.87
N ARG A 137 -14.51 -6.18 4.95
CA ARG A 137 -13.54 -7.19 5.36
C ARG A 137 -13.22 -8.20 4.24
N LEU A 138 -14.23 -8.68 3.52
CA LEU A 138 -14.03 -9.71 2.49
C LEU A 138 -13.18 -9.17 1.34
N TYR A 139 -13.53 -7.99 0.83
CA TYR A 139 -12.77 -7.34 -0.24
C TYR A 139 -11.32 -7.08 0.15
N TYR A 140 -11.08 -6.50 1.32
CA TYR A 140 -9.74 -6.15 1.77
C TYR A 140 -8.91 -7.37 2.21
N THR A 141 -9.54 -8.44 2.73
CA THR A 141 -8.84 -9.70 3.02
C THR A 141 -8.34 -10.36 1.75
N GLU A 142 -9.14 -10.38 0.68
CA GLU A 142 -8.75 -10.93 -0.61
C GLU A 142 -7.64 -10.10 -1.26
N SER A 143 -7.77 -8.79 -1.22
CA SER A 143 -6.80 -7.86 -1.82
C SER A 143 -5.47 -7.78 -1.07
N ARG A 144 -5.45 -7.91 0.27
CA ARG A 144 -4.22 -7.88 1.10
C ARG A 144 -3.39 -9.17 1.03
N GLY A 145 -3.96 -10.32 0.68
CA GLY A 145 -3.25 -11.61 0.54
C GLY A 145 -2.41 -11.99 1.76
N VAL A 146 -1.09 -11.87 1.62
CA VAL A 146 -0.10 -12.32 2.64
C VAL A 146 0.12 -11.27 3.76
N GLU A 147 -0.35 -10.05 3.61
CA GLU A 147 -0.03 -8.94 4.52
C GLU A 147 -0.87 -8.90 5.79
N GLY A 148 -1.95 -9.65 5.85
CA GLY A 148 -2.79 -9.77 7.04
C GLY A 148 -3.73 -8.57 7.26
N ALA A 149 -4.40 -8.57 8.43
CA ALA A 149 -5.32 -7.50 8.81
C ALA A 149 -4.60 -6.15 9.02
N ASN A 150 -5.31 -5.04 8.80
CA ASN A 150 -4.80 -3.72 9.12
C ASN A 150 -4.50 -3.65 10.64
N PRO A 151 -3.24 -3.33 11.05
CA PRO A 151 -2.86 -3.34 12.47
C PRO A 151 -3.63 -2.31 13.31
N PHE A 152 -4.30 -1.36 12.70
CA PHE A 152 -5.08 -0.31 13.36
C PHE A 152 -6.56 -0.64 13.45
N HIS A 153 -7.06 -1.59 12.65
CA HIS A 153 -8.44 -2.04 12.76
C HIS A 153 -8.60 -3.01 13.92
N VAL A 154 -9.43 -2.64 14.86
CA VAL A 154 -9.80 -3.50 15.98
C VAL A 154 -10.83 -4.54 15.56
N HIS A 155 -11.73 -4.15 14.65
CA HIS A 155 -12.77 -5.00 14.12
C HIS A 155 -13.10 -4.65 12.67
N GLU A 156 -13.07 -5.63 11.79
CA GLU A 156 -13.47 -5.46 10.38
C GLU A 156 -14.78 -6.20 10.12
N PHE A 157 -15.72 -5.49 9.51
CA PHE A 157 -17.07 -6.00 9.25
C PHE A 157 -17.19 -6.64 7.87
N ASP A 158 -17.97 -7.72 7.77
CA ASP A 158 -18.60 -8.11 6.51
C ASP A 158 -20.02 -7.51 6.42
N PHE A 159 -20.63 -7.65 5.24
CA PHE A 159 -21.93 -7.06 4.97
C PHE A 159 -23.04 -7.56 5.92
N ALA A 160 -23.07 -8.87 6.20
CA ALA A 160 -24.10 -9.49 7.02
C ALA A 160 -23.97 -9.03 8.47
N GLU A 161 -22.75 -9.02 9.00
CA GLU A 161 -22.45 -8.56 10.35
C GLU A 161 -22.78 -7.06 10.51
N PHE A 162 -22.27 -6.21 9.62
CA PHE A 162 -22.53 -4.77 9.66
C PHE A 162 -24.03 -4.45 9.61
N SER A 163 -24.75 -5.11 8.70
CA SER A 163 -26.18 -4.97 8.58
C SER A 163 -26.93 -5.39 9.87
N ALA A 164 -26.60 -6.56 10.42
CA ALA A 164 -27.25 -7.11 11.59
C ALA A 164 -27.04 -6.23 12.85
N GLU A 165 -25.80 -5.77 13.05
CA GLU A 165 -25.46 -4.95 14.21
C GLU A 165 -26.13 -3.56 14.16
N LEU A 166 -26.22 -2.96 12.99
CA LEU A 166 -26.95 -1.70 12.82
C LEU A 166 -28.44 -1.87 13.01
N GLN A 167 -29.04 -2.95 12.47
CA GLN A 167 -30.47 -3.25 12.64
C GLN A 167 -30.84 -3.60 14.08
N ALA A 168 -29.89 -4.11 14.87
CA ALA A 168 -30.12 -4.36 16.29
C ALA A 168 -30.34 -3.06 17.09
N ILE A 169 -29.79 -1.94 16.61
CA ILE A 169 -29.85 -0.64 17.30
C ILE A 169 -30.87 0.30 16.64
N PHE A 170 -30.88 0.35 15.30
CA PHE A 170 -31.75 1.26 14.55
C PHE A 170 -32.89 0.49 13.83
N PRO A 171 -34.14 0.92 13.98
CA PRO A 171 -35.27 0.22 13.36
C PRO A 171 -35.30 0.38 11.82
N HIS A 172 -34.63 1.38 11.28
CA HIS A 172 -34.57 1.64 9.84
C HIS A 172 -33.14 1.84 9.42
N VAL A 173 -32.61 0.90 8.62
CA VAL A 173 -31.25 0.92 8.09
C VAL A 173 -31.32 0.79 6.57
N SER A 174 -30.77 1.77 5.88
CA SER A 174 -30.57 1.74 4.43
C SER A 174 -29.08 1.54 4.15
N LEU A 175 -28.74 0.44 3.50
CA LEU A 175 -27.36 0.09 3.16
C LEU A 175 -27.04 0.50 1.72
N PHE A 176 -25.89 1.07 1.53
CA PHE A 176 -25.31 1.44 0.25
C PHE A 176 -23.97 0.72 0.10
N LEU A 177 -23.73 0.21 -1.07
CA LEU A 177 -22.45 -0.36 -1.47
C LEU A 177 -21.64 0.74 -2.15
N GLU A 178 -20.52 1.09 -1.56
CA GLU A 178 -19.61 2.07 -2.13
C GLU A 178 -18.56 1.36 -3.00
N ASN A 179 -18.55 1.70 -4.27
CA ASN A 179 -17.68 1.11 -5.26
C ASN A 179 -17.03 2.18 -6.12
N HIS A 180 -15.81 1.90 -6.54
CA HIS A 180 -15.19 2.61 -7.64
C HIS A 180 -15.77 2.14 -8.96
N VAL A 181 -16.16 3.05 -9.80
CA VAL A 181 -16.64 2.74 -11.15
C VAL A 181 -15.89 3.59 -12.14
N GLU A 182 -15.46 2.99 -13.25
CA GLU A 182 -14.88 3.72 -14.36
C GLU A 182 -15.98 4.41 -15.16
N GLY A 183 -15.72 5.64 -15.61
CA GLY A 183 -16.69 6.40 -16.38
C GLY A 183 -16.06 7.32 -17.40
N VAL A 184 -16.88 7.73 -18.36
CA VAL A 184 -16.50 8.70 -19.39
C VAL A 184 -17.42 9.90 -19.29
N THR A 185 -16.84 11.12 -19.16
CA THR A 185 -17.63 12.35 -19.20
C THR A 185 -17.50 13.04 -20.54
N PHE A 186 -18.62 13.64 -20.94
CA PHE A 186 -18.67 14.60 -22.04
C PHE A 186 -19.03 15.96 -21.44
N GLN A 187 -18.03 16.81 -21.22
CA GLN A 187 -18.25 18.10 -20.61
C GLN A 187 -18.30 19.20 -21.66
N PRO A 188 -19.39 19.96 -21.76
CA PRO A 188 -19.46 21.07 -22.69
C PRO A 188 -18.46 22.17 -22.27
N ARG A 189 -17.83 22.83 -23.26
CA ARG A 189 -16.91 23.94 -23.02
C ARG A 189 -17.55 25.08 -22.21
N ILE A 190 -18.83 25.30 -22.44
CA ILE A 190 -19.63 26.26 -21.64
C ILE A 190 -20.53 25.42 -20.74
N PRO A 191 -20.34 25.41 -19.43
CA PRO A 191 -21.12 24.62 -18.51
C PRO A 191 -22.59 24.98 -18.55
N GLY A 192 -23.47 23.97 -18.72
CA GLY A 192 -24.90 24.08 -18.49
C GLY A 192 -25.24 23.75 -17.05
N GLY A 193 -26.44 24.14 -16.60
CA GLY A 193 -26.89 23.91 -15.22
C GLY A 193 -27.42 22.49 -14.94
N THR A 194 -27.43 21.58 -15.90
CA THR A 194 -27.95 20.22 -15.78
C THR A 194 -26.88 19.18 -16.04
N CYS A 195 -26.86 18.11 -15.22
CA CYS A 195 -26.03 16.94 -15.43
C CYS A 195 -26.93 15.74 -15.68
N GLU A 196 -26.67 14.98 -16.73
CA GLU A 196 -27.32 13.71 -17.03
C GLU A 196 -26.33 12.59 -16.75
N VAL A 197 -26.74 11.62 -15.95
CA VAL A 197 -25.89 10.46 -15.61
C VAL A 197 -26.64 9.20 -16.02
N ARG A 198 -26.00 8.37 -16.83
CA ARG A 198 -26.44 7.00 -17.12
C ARG A 198 -25.55 6.02 -16.35
N VAL A 199 -26.15 5.20 -15.54
CA VAL A 199 -25.48 4.13 -14.81
C VAL A 199 -25.96 2.80 -15.38
N ASP A 200 -25.08 2.08 -16.03
CA ASP A 200 -25.34 0.69 -16.45
C ASP A 200 -24.89 -0.23 -15.29
N ALA A 201 -25.67 -0.24 -14.22
CA ALA A 201 -25.36 -1.01 -13.02
C ALA A 201 -25.79 -2.48 -13.20
N GLY A 202 -24.91 -3.41 -12.83
CA GLY A 202 -25.25 -4.81 -12.58
C GLY A 202 -26.06 -5.00 -11.31
N GLU A 203 -26.32 -6.25 -10.93
CA GLU A 203 -26.91 -6.54 -9.62
C GLU A 203 -25.91 -6.17 -8.51
N PRO A 204 -26.38 -5.63 -7.39
CA PRO A 204 -25.52 -5.30 -6.26
C PRO A 204 -24.83 -6.55 -5.69
N ALA A 205 -23.51 -6.54 -5.62
CA ALA A 205 -22.68 -7.61 -5.06
C ALA A 205 -22.00 -7.11 -3.77
N PRO A 206 -22.59 -7.35 -2.58
CA PRO A 206 -22.05 -6.86 -1.32
C PRO A 206 -20.62 -7.34 -1.04
N ASP A 207 -20.32 -8.59 -1.36
CA ASP A 207 -19.00 -9.19 -1.08
C ASP A 207 -17.88 -8.56 -1.93
N GLU A 208 -18.21 -8.03 -3.09
CA GLU A 208 -17.28 -7.38 -4.02
C GLU A 208 -17.16 -5.87 -3.80
N SER A 209 -18.00 -5.28 -2.95
CA SER A 209 -17.96 -3.84 -2.68
C SER A 209 -16.76 -3.47 -1.82
N HIS A 210 -16.24 -2.26 -2.02
CA HIS A 210 -15.07 -1.78 -1.31
C HIS A 210 -15.42 -1.36 0.12
N PHE A 211 -16.51 -0.61 0.26
CA PHE A 211 -16.99 -0.14 1.55
C PHE A 211 -18.50 -0.33 1.66
N PHE A 212 -18.95 -0.36 2.89
CA PHE A 212 -20.36 -0.26 3.24
C PHE A 212 -20.64 1.12 3.81
N VAL A 213 -21.71 1.75 3.35
CA VAL A 213 -22.25 2.99 3.92
C VAL A 213 -23.68 2.73 4.36
N ALA A 214 -24.00 3.03 5.59
CA ALA A 214 -25.35 2.87 6.14
C ALA A 214 -25.94 4.20 6.54
N VAL A 215 -27.22 4.40 6.21
CA VAL A 215 -28.06 5.46 6.76
C VAL A 215 -29.05 4.83 7.73
N CYS A 216 -28.84 5.08 9.01
CA CYS A 216 -29.62 4.52 10.10
C CYS A 216 -30.53 5.59 10.70
N ALA A 217 -31.79 5.25 11.01
CA ALA A 217 -32.76 6.20 11.52
C ALA A 217 -33.78 5.55 12.45
N ASN A 218 -34.40 6.37 13.32
CA ASN A 218 -35.50 5.95 14.18
C ASN A 218 -36.86 5.92 13.44
N ARG A 219 -36.95 6.53 12.26
CA ARG A 219 -38.16 6.57 11.42
C ARG A 219 -37.85 6.14 9.99
N PRO A 220 -38.88 5.65 9.25
CA PRO A 220 -38.69 5.26 7.84
C PRO A 220 -38.12 6.40 7.03
N GLN A 221 -37.11 6.07 6.17
CA GLN A 221 -36.53 6.99 5.23
C GLN A 221 -37.21 6.87 3.86
N LEU A 222 -37.35 7.99 3.16
CA LEU A 222 -37.97 8.02 1.83
C LEU A 222 -36.88 8.06 0.76
N GLY A 223 -36.81 6.98 -0.03
CA GLY A 223 -35.95 6.88 -1.21
C GLY A 223 -34.46 6.62 -0.89
N ASN A 224 -33.91 5.67 -1.60
CA ASN A 224 -32.46 5.33 -1.56
C ASN A 224 -31.87 5.50 -2.98
N PRO A 225 -31.78 6.73 -3.50
CA PRO A 225 -31.26 6.93 -4.85
C PRO A 225 -29.79 6.57 -4.90
N THR A 226 -29.37 5.95 -6.00
CA THR A 226 -27.96 5.83 -6.31
C THR A 226 -27.32 7.22 -6.34
N PHE A 227 -26.23 7.37 -5.64
CA PHE A 227 -25.47 8.60 -5.58
C PHE A 227 -24.13 8.41 -6.31
N VAL A 228 -23.83 9.31 -7.20
CA VAL A 228 -22.59 9.29 -7.97
C VAL A 228 -21.83 10.59 -7.67
N TYR A 229 -20.65 10.42 -7.14
CA TYR A 229 -19.71 11.52 -6.91
C TYR A 229 -18.63 11.50 -7.98
N VAL A 230 -18.37 12.61 -8.64
CA VAL A 230 -17.35 12.77 -9.67
C VAL A 230 -16.37 13.85 -9.22
N PRO A 231 -15.17 13.51 -8.66
CA PRO A 231 -14.22 14.49 -8.14
C PRO A 231 -13.63 15.41 -9.24
N ARG A 232 -13.29 16.66 -8.91
CA ARG A 232 -12.74 17.65 -9.88
C ARG A 232 -11.33 17.29 -10.36
N ALA A 233 -10.59 16.53 -9.57
CA ALA A 233 -9.19 16.21 -9.79
C ALA A 233 -9.01 14.68 -9.88
N ALA A 234 -9.69 14.04 -10.83
CA ALA A 234 -9.57 12.61 -10.93
C ALA A 234 -9.23 12.20 -12.35
N ASN A 235 -7.97 11.94 -12.57
CA ASN A 235 -7.48 11.44 -13.83
C ASN A 235 -6.67 10.17 -13.64
N VAL A 236 -7.35 9.11 -13.14
CA VAL A 236 -6.75 7.78 -12.85
C VAL A 236 -5.93 7.28 -14.04
N LEU A 237 -6.43 7.50 -15.26
CA LEU A 237 -5.71 7.08 -16.47
C LEU A 237 -4.35 7.81 -16.57
N ARG A 238 -4.33 9.12 -16.38
CA ARG A 238 -3.11 9.93 -16.43
C ARG A 238 -2.16 9.65 -15.26
N GLU A 239 -2.70 9.37 -14.10
CA GLU A 239 -1.93 8.97 -12.93
C GLU A 239 -1.31 7.58 -13.09
N ARG A 240 -2.09 6.62 -13.61
CA ARG A 240 -1.57 5.28 -13.98
C ARG A 240 -0.50 5.38 -15.08
N GLU A 241 -0.72 6.18 -16.11
CA GLU A 241 0.27 6.45 -17.16
C GLU A 241 1.55 7.08 -16.58
N HIS A 242 1.44 8.02 -15.65
CA HIS A 242 2.59 8.62 -14.96
C HIS A 242 3.35 7.61 -14.09
N HIS A 243 2.62 6.73 -13.40
CA HIS A 243 3.23 5.68 -12.57
C HIS A 243 3.92 4.63 -13.44
N ILE A 244 3.26 4.18 -14.51
CA ILE A 244 3.86 3.26 -15.49
C ILE A 244 5.14 3.89 -16.06
N ALA A 245 5.10 5.14 -16.50
CA ALA A 245 6.25 5.84 -17.04
C ALA A 245 7.37 6.06 -16.00
N LYS A 246 7.07 6.13 -14.70
CA LYS A 246 8.06 6.15 -13.62
C LYS A 246 8.69 4.77 -13.43
N LEU A 247 7.89 3.72 -13.38
CA LEU A 247 8.36 2.33 -13.25
C LEU A 247 9.20 1.90 -14.46
N GLU A 248 8.84 2.33 -15.66
CA GLU A 248 9.62 2.09 -16.88
C GLU A 248 11.00 2.75 -16.85
N ARG A 249 11.14 3.98 -16.29
CA ARG A 249 12.45 4.62 -16.08
C ARG A 249 13.30 3.90 -15.04
N GLU A 250 12.67 3.45 -13.96
CA GLU A 250 13.36 2.66 -12.93
C GLU A 250 13.82 1.31 -13.51
N LEU A 251 13.00 0.67 -14.33
CA LEU A 251 13.36 -0.56 -15.04
C LEU A 251 14.55 -0.35 -15.98
N ALA A 252 14.55 0.73 -16.79
CA ALA A 252 15.67 1.05 -17.66
C ALA A 252 16.98 1.26 -16.90
N THR A 253 16.94 1.96 -15.77
CA THR A 253 18.11 2.14 -14.89
C THR A 253 18.61 0.81 -14.33
N LYS A 254 17.70 -0.09 -13.99
CA LYS A 254 18.04 -1.43 -13.47
C LYS A 254 18.61 -2.34 -14.55
N ASP A 255 18.14 -2.24 -15.78
CA ASP A 255 18.69 -2.95 -16.93
C ASP A 255 20.10 -2.46 -17.26
N GLU A 256 20.37 -1.16 -17.21
CA GLU A 256 21.73 -0.62 -17.37
C GLU A 256 22.69 -1.15 -16.29
N TRP A 257 22.27 -1.20 -15.05
CA TRP A 257 23.09 -1.76 -13.97
C TRP A 257 23.30 -3.27 -14.15
N LEU A 258 22.30 -3.98 -14.64
CA LEU A 258 22.39 -5.40 -14.94
C LEU A 258 23.38 -5.67 -16.06
N GLU A 259 23.35 -4.92 -17.14
CA GLU A 259 24.29 -5.06 -18.25
C GLU A 259 25.72 -4.73 -17.79
N LYS A 260 25.89 -3.71 -16.95
CA LYS A 260 27.19 -3.42 -16.35
C LYS A 260 27.68 -4.57 -15.46
N ALA A 261 26.82 -5.12 -14.60
CA ALA A 261 27.17 -6.25 -13.75
C ALA A 261 27.50 -7.51 -14.57
N LYS A 262 26.84 -7.74 -15.71
CA LYS A 262 27.18 -8.82 -16.66
C LYS A 262 28.58 -8.60 -17.26
N GLN A 263 28.92 -7.36 -17.64
CA GLN A 263 30.23 -7.03 -18.17
C GLN A 263 31.32 -7.24 -17.12
N ASP A 264 31.12 -6.71 -15.91
CA ASP A 264 32.07 -6.88 -14.80
C ASP A 264 32.28 -8.37 -14.47
N LEU A 265 31.20 -9.18 -14.52
CA LEU A 265 31.29 -10.63 -14.33
C LEU A 265 32.03 -11.34 -15.48
N ALA A 266 31.82 -10.91 -16.73
CA ALA A 266 32.51 -11.47 -17.88
C ALA A 266 34.04 -11.15 -17.82
N ASP A 267 34.36 -9.95 -17.33
CA ASP A 267 35.75 -9.55 -17.13
C ASP A 267 36.40 -10.35 -16.00
N LEU A 268 35.69 -10.53 -14.89
CA LEU A 268 36.13 -11.37 -13.77
C LEU A 268 36.33 -12.84 -14.20
N HIS A 269 35.42 -13.36 -15.05
CA HIS A 269 35.55 -14.71 -15.62
C HIS A 269 36.83 -14.84 -16.51
N ARG A 270 37.15 -13.79 -17.29
CA ARG A 270 38.37 -13.78 -18.12
C ARG A 270 39.63 -13.74 -17.26
N GLU A 271 39.65 -12.91 -16.22
CA GLU A 271 40.75 -12.87 -15.27
C GLU A 271 40.94 -14.19 -14.52
N HIS A 272 39.83 -14.76 -14.04
CA HIS A 272 39.86 -16.06 -13.37
C HIS A 272 40.37 -17.17 -14.30
N GLY A 273 39.96 -17.16 -15.58
CA GLY A 273 40.45 -18.09 -16.58
C GLY A 273 41.99 -17.98 -16.77
N LYS A 274 42.50 -16.75 -16.86
CA LYS A 274 43.97 -16.50 -16.95
C LYS A 274 44.73 -17.00 -15.72
N LEU A 275 44.18 -16.70 -14.52
CA LEU A 275 44.80 -17.18 -13.27
C LEU A 275 44.78 -18.71 -13.15
N THR A 276 43.72 -19.35 -13.63
CA THR A 276 43.62 -20.83 -13.67
C THR A 276 44.64 -21.42 -14.63
N GLU A 277 44.82 -20.81 -15.81
CA GLU A 277 45.85 -21.24 -16.75
C GLU A 277 47.30 -20.99 -16.24
N GLU A 278 47.49 -19.88 -15.50
CA GLU A 278 48.79 -19.64 -14.84
C GLU A 278 49.06 -20.64 -13.73
N LEU A 279 48.00 -20.97 -12.95
CA LEU A 279 48.08 -21.99 -11.91
C LEU A 279 48.39 -23.39 -12.51
N GLU A 280 47.72 -23.75 -13.62
CA GLU A 280 47.98 -24.99 -14.33
C GLU A 280 49.41 -25.03 -14.90
N ARG A 281 49.89 -23.93 -15.51
CA ARG A 281 51.28 -23.82 -16.00
C ARG A 281 52.27 -23.89 -14.84
N SER A 282 52.01 -23.23 -13.75
CA SER A 282 52.83 -23.28 -12.53
C SER A 282 52.84 -24.69 -11.92
N ASN A 283 51.71 -25.40 -11.91
CA ASN A 283 51.63 -26.79 -11.47
C ASN A 283 52.41 -27.75 -12.39
N GLN A 284 52.32 -27.55 -13.72
CA GLN A 284 53.11 -28.35 -14.69
C GLN A 284 54.59 -28.11 -14.53
N TRP A 285 55.00 -26.83 -14.31
CA TRP A 285 56.40 -26.48 -14.04
C TRP A 285 56.89 -27.07 -12.71
N ALA A 286 56.06 -26.99 -11.63
CA ALA A 286 56.36 -27.62 -10.34
C ALA A 286 56.52 -29.15 -10.46
N GLN A 287 55.67 -29.81 -11.29
CA GLN A 287 55.75 -31.25 -11.55
C GLN A 287 57.01 -31.63 -12.36
N SER A 288 57.44 -30.75 -13.28
CA SER A 288 58.66 -30.97 -14.03
C SER A 288 59.93 -30.85 -13.16
N LEU A 289 59.89 -29.92 -12.22
CA LEU A 289 60.93 -29.75 -11.20
C LEU A 289 61.04 -30.96 -10.26
N ASN A 290 59.87 -31.52 -9.85
CA ASN A 290 59.84 -32.73 -9.02
C ASN A 290 60.42 -33.94 -9.72
N ARG A 291 60.18 -34.11 -11.04
CA ARG A 291 60.75 -35.19 -11.82
C ARG A 291 62.34 -35.07 -11.96
N GLY A 292 62.80 -33.79 -12.04
CA GLY A 292 64.24 -33.54 -12.08
C GLY A 292 64.97 -33.71 -10.75
N LEU A 293 64.23 -33.76 -9.65
CA LEU A 293 64.70 -33.95 -8.29
C LEU A 293 64.67 -35.43 -7.83
N ASP A 294 63.72 -36.24 -8.40
CA ASP A 294 63.63 -37.68 -8.16
C ASP A 294 64.88 -38.43 -8.61
N GLU A 295 65.61 -37.89 -9.64
CA GLU A 295 66.87 -38.43 -10.15
C GLU A 295 68.06 -38.31 -9.19
N ARG A 296 67.91 -37.57 -8.13
CA ARG A 296 68.97 -37.41 -7.13
C ARG A 296 68.47 -37.84 -5.75
N GLY A 297 68.46 -39.16 -5.50
CA GLY A 297 67.95 -39.91 -4.35
C GLY A 297 68.17 -39.39 -2.91
N ALA A 298 68.72 -38.18 -2.71
CA ALA A 298 68.90 -37.56 -1.39
C ALA A 298 67.80 -36.53 -1.04
N ARG A 299 66.83 -36.21 -1.97
CA ARG A 299 65.86 -35.15 -1.81
C ARG A 299 64.44 -35.62 -1.61
N ILE A 300 64.13 -36.90 -1.64
CA ILE A 300 62.81 -37.46 -1.52
C ILE A 300 62.18 -37.10 -0.17
N VAL A 301 62.94 -37.11 0.89
CA VAL A 301 62.45 -36.81 2.24
C VAL A 301 62.09 -35.32 2.41
N GLU A 302 62.87 -34.43 1.81
CA GLU A 302 62.61 -32.98 1.81
C GLU A 302 61.33 -32.63 1.02
N LEU A 303 61.19 -33.34 -0.14
CA LEU A 303 59.99 -33.19 -0.99
C LEU A 303 58.72 -33.75 -0.34
N GLN A 304 58.82 -34.82 0.44
CA GLN A 304 57.69 -35.38 1.20
C GLN A 304 57.26 -34.43 2.35
N GLU A 305 58.22 -33.78 3.01
CA GLU A 305 57.93 -32.75 4.02
C GLU A 305 57.32 -31.45 3.41
N GLU A 306 57.79 -31.06 2.19
CA GLU A 306 57.20 -29.95 1.47
C GLU A 306 55.79 -30.27 0.98
N LEU A 307 55.58 -31.48 0.46
CA LEU A 307 54.24 -31.92 0.03
C LEU A 307 53.25 -31.98 1.20
N ALA A 308 53.70 -32.46 2.36
CA ALA A 308 52.89 -32.47 3.58
C ALA A 308 52.54 -31.05 4.06
N ARG A 309 53.47 -30.08 3.94
CA ARG A 309 53.22 -28.65 4.22
C ARG A 309 52.25 -28.01 3.24
N ASP A 310 52.36 -28.36 1.96
CA ASP A 310 51.46 -27.82 0.92
C ASP A 310 50.06 -28.38 1.04
N GLN A 311 49.93 -29.66 1.46
CA GLN A 311 48.65 -30.27 1.76
C GLN A 311 47.97 -29.62 2.98
N GLU A 312 48.75 -29.32 4.04
CA GLU A 312 48.23 -28.61 5.24
C GLU A 312 47.86 -27.15 4.93
N ASN A 313 48.64 -26.48 4.06
CA ASN A 313 48.32 -25.14 3.60
C ASN A 313 47.08 -25.13 2.68
N ALA A 314 46.95 -26.14 1.80
CA ALA A 314 45.77 -26.32 0.97
C ALA A 314 44.51 -26.61 1.83
N ARG A 315 44.64 -27.39 2.90
CA ARG A 315 43.57 -27.64 3.87
C ARG A 315 43.15 -26.35 4.56
N LYS A 316 44.11 -25.57 5.08
CA LYS A 316 43.82 -24.27 5.72
C LYS A 316 43.21 -23.25 4.75
N LEU A 317 43.66 -23.28 3.52
CA LEU A 317 43.08 -22.43 2.47
C LEU A 317 41.65 -22.87 2.10
N ALA A 318 41.42 -24.17 1.98
CA ALA A 318 40.06 -24.72 1.76
C ALA A 318 39.10 -24.41 2.93
N GLU A 319 39.60 -24.53 4.16
CA GLU A 319 38.83 -24.12 5.37
C GLU A 319 38.55 -22.61 5.37
N GLY A 320 39.53 -21.78 4.96
CA GLY A 320 39.34 -20.32 4.80
C GLY A 320 38.34 -19.94 3.72
N TYR A 321 38.34 -20.65 2.60
CA TYR A 321 37.34 -20.46 1.56
C TYR A 321 35.96 -20.98 1.97
N ALA A 322 35.89 -22.10 2.69
CA ALA A 322 34.67 -22.62 3.26
C ALA A 322 33.98 -21.63 4.23
N ALA A 323 34.78 -21.00 5.09
CA ALA A 323 34.30 -19.97 6.01
C ALA A 323 33.77 -18.74 5.24
N LYS A 324 34.47 -18.32 4.18
CA LYS A 324 34.05 -17.17 3.37
C LYS A 324 32.81 -17.44 2.51
N VAL A 325 32.64 -18.67 2.04
CA VAL A 325 31.43 -19.12 1.34
C VAL A 325 30.24 -19.15 2.30
N ALA A 326 30.43 -19.67 3.53
CA ALA A 326 29.39 -19.68 4.54
C ALA A 326 28.94 -18.25 4.93
N ASP A 327 29.86 -17.32 5.04
CA ASP A 327 29.57 -15.90 5.29
C ASP A 327 28.77 -15.27 4.13
N MET A 328 29.19 -15.56 2.89
CA MET A 328 28.47 -15.13 1.69
C MET A 328 27.06 -15.74 1.56
N GLU A 329 26.90 -17.00 1.97
CA GLU A 329 25.58 -17.65 2.02
C GLU A 329 24.66 -17.00 3.06
N GLN A 330 25.22 -16.66 4.22
CA GLN A 330 24.48 -15.94 5.26
C GLN A 330 24.05 -14.55 4.78
N ASP A 331 24.96 -13.83 4.10
CA ASP A 331 24.67 -12.53 3.49
C ASP A 331 23.60 -12.66 2.37
N LEU A 332 23.68 -13.72 1.56
CA LEU A 332 22.69 -14.02 0.52
C LEU A 332 21.31 -14.31 1.12
N ARG A 333 21.26 -15.11 2.19
CA ARG A 333 20.01 -15.40 2.89
C ARG A 333 19.41 -14.13 3.51
N ALA A 334 20.26 -13.30 4.12
CA ALA A 334 19.84 -12.02 4.66
C ALA A 334 19.30 -11.08 3.58
N LYS A 335 19.98 -11.01 2.43
CA LYS A 335 19.54 -10.22 1.28
C LYS A 335 18.29 -10.79 0.61
N THR A 336 18.16 -12.12 0.56
CA THR A 336 16.96 -12.77 0.04
C THR A 336 15.77 -12.54 0.97
N SER A 337 15.97 -12.67 2.28
CA SER A 337 14.95 -12.33 3.28
C SER A 337 14.56 -10.86 3.18
N TRP A 338 15.55 -9.98 3.11
CA TRP A 338 15.29 -8.55 2.92
C TRP A 338 14.55 -8.24 1.60
N ALA A 339 14.88 -8.97 0.52
CA ALA A 339 14.19 -8.82 -0.77
C ALA A 339 12.73 -9.28 -0.69
N ILE A 340 12.48 -10.43 -0.03
CA ILE A 340 11.13 -10.97 0.20
C ILE A 340 10.33 -10.03 1.12
N ASP A 341 10.94 -9.54 2.21
CA ASP A 341 10.31 -8.58 3.11
C ASP A 341 10.01 -7.25 2.39
N THR A 342 10.93 -6.84 1.50
CA THR A 342 10.76 -5.62 0.71
C THR A 342 9.69 -5.80 -0.36
N GLU A 343 9.67 -6.95 -1.03
CA GLU A 343 8.61 -7.32 -1.99
C GLU A 343 7.24 -7.39 -1.30
N THR A 344 7.20 -8.01 -0.13
CA THR A 344 6.00 -8.12 0.70
C THR A 344 5.49 -6.74 1.10
N ARG A 345 6.41 -5.88 1.60
CA ARG A 345 6.10 -4.50 1.97
C ARG A 345 5.65 -3.66 0.77
N LEU A 346 6.37 -3.77 -0.36
CA LEU A 346 6.02 -3.02 -1.57
C LEU A 346 4.71 -3.53 -2.19
N THR A 347 4.48 -4.84 -2.11
CA THR A 347 3.20 -5.43 -2.53
C THR A 347 2.06 -4.96 -1.62
N ALA A 348 2.32 -4.81 -0.32
CA ALA A 348 1.38 -4.21 0.64
C ALA A 348 1.08 -2.75 0.29
N GLU A 349 2.11 -1.99 0.03
CA GLU A 349 2.01 -0.56 -0.29
C GLU A 349 1.30 -0.34 -1.64
N VAL A 350 1.64 -1.15 -2.66
CA VAL A 350 0.94 -1.17 -3.95
C VAL A 350 -0.53 -1.57 -3.76
N ARG A 351 -0.80 -2.54 -2.89
CA ARG A 351 -2.16 -2.95 -2.59
C ARG A 351 -2.93 -1.85 -1.87
N GLN A 352 -2.35 -1.26 -0.83
CA GLN A 352 -2.93 -0.12 -0.12
C GLN A 352 -3.17 1.07 -1.07
N GLN A 353 -2.22 1.32 -1.97
CA GLN A 353 -2.37 2.36 -2.99
C GLN A 353 -3.40 1.96 -4.07
N THR A 354 -3.47 0.66 -4.41
CA THR A 354 -4.50 0.16 -5.33
C THR A 354 -5.88 0.21 -4.68
N GLU A 355 -5.99 -0.08 -3.39
CA GLU A 355 -7.22 0.06 -2.62
C GLU A 355 -7.62 1.53 -2.46
N ALA A 356 -6.63 2.39 -2.19
CA ALA A 356 -6.82 3.84 -2.21
C ALA A 356 -7.19 4.34 -3.62
N LEU A 357 -6.55 3.78 -4.65
CA LEU A 357 -6.84 4.09 -6.06
C LEU A 357 -8.24 3.59 -6.47
N VAL A 358 -8.58 2.35 -6.07
CA VAL A 358 -9.91 1.78 -6.30
C VAL A 358 -10.96 2.59 -5.53
N THR A 359 -10.63 3.02 -4.33
CA THR A 359 -11.44 3.93 -3.52
C THR A 359 -11.62 5.29 -4.20
N ALA A 360 -10.56 5.83 -4.75
CA ALA A 360 -10.57 7.09 -5.50
C ALA A 360 -11.27 6.97 -6.86
N VAL A 361 -11.17 5.83 -7.55
CA VAL A 361 -11.90 5.56 -8.80
C VAL A 361 -13.41 5.51 -8.56
N ASN A 362 -13.90 5.10 -7.40
CA ASN A 362 -15.32 5.18 -7.07
C ASN A 362 -15.79 6.62 -6.77
N GLN A 363 -14.87 7.45 -6.26
CA GLN A 363 -15.12 8.88 -6.20
C GLN A 363 -15.02 9.55 -7.56
N LEU A 364 -14.24 8.96 -8.46
CA LEU A 364 -14.04 9.44 -9.83
C LEU A 364 -15.30 9.40 -10.67
N HIS A 365 -16.16 8.41 -10.45
CA HIS A 365 -17.48 8.39 -11.08
C HIS A 365 -18.40 9.53 -10.64
N LYS A 366 -18.06 10.13 -9.50
CA LYS A 366 -18.73 11.35 -9.07
C LYS A 366 -18.17 12.58 -9.74
N THR A 367 -17.00 12.42 -10.30
CA THR A 367 -16.28 13.55 -10.86
C THR A 367 -15.53 13.13 -12.12
N GLU A 368 -16.27 12.94 -13.18
CA GLU A 368 -15.62 12.99 -14.50
C GLU A 368 -15.01 14.36 -14.79
N LYS A 369 -15.39 15.36 -14.00
CA LYS A 369 -14.66 16.63 -13.96
C LYS A 369 -13.26 16.48 -13.33
N GLU A 370 -13.09 15.52 -12.41
CA GLU A 370 -11.80 15.15 -11.82
C GLU A 370 -11.04 14.13 -12.69
N LEU A 371 -11.73 13.48 -13.67
CA LEU A 371 -11.11 12.54 -14.58
C LEU A 371 -10.00 13.20 -15.43
N GLU A 372 -10.21 14.44 -15.85
CA GLU A 372 -9.20 15.18 -16.64
C GLU A 372 -7.95 15.50 -15.80
N GLU A 373 -8.11 15.78 -14.53
CA GLU A 373 -6.99 16.06 -13.63
C GLU A 373 -6.25 14.78 -13.23
N ARG A 374 -6.97 13.66 -13.12
CA ARG A 374 -6.37 12.36 -12.83
C ARG A 374 -5.67 11.69 -14.01
N THR A 375 -6.02 12.03 -15.25
CA THR A 375 -5.28 11.53 -16.41
C THR A 375 -3.82 11.99 -16.39
N ALA A 376 -3.55 13.16 -15.79
CA ALA A 376 -2.18 13.65 -15.62
C ALA A 376 -1.33 12.81 -14.64
N TRP A 377 -1.97 12.23 -13.62
CA TRP A 377 -1.27 11.42 -12.62
C TRP A 377 -1.02 9.98 -13.11
N ALA A 378 -1.98 9.39 -13.85
CA ALA A 378 -1.82 8.04 -14.40
C ALA A 378 -0.60 7.90 -15.32
N THR A 379 -0.23 9.01 -16.02
CA THR A 379 0.97 9.04 -16.87
C THR A 379 2.28 8.96 -16.04
N GLY A 380 2.27 9.53 -14.84
CA GLY A 380 3.43 9.44 -13.93
C GLY A 380 3.65 8.05 -13.35
N LEU A 381 2.54 7.35 -13.07
CA LEU A 381 2.59 5.98 -12.58
C LEU A 381 3.12 4.98 -13.63
N GLN A 382 2.81 5.24 -14.90
CA GLN A 382 3.28 4.38 -16.01
C GLN A 382 4.80 4.45 -16.19
N GLU A 383 5.35 5.65 -15.96
CA GLU A 383 6.80 5.87 -16.05
C GLU A 383 7.55 5.29 -14.84
N GLU A 384 6.90 5.27 -13.69
CA GLU A 384 7.44 4.64 -12.48
C GLU A 384 7.37 3.10 -12.57
N SER A 385 6.30 2.55 -13.13
CA SER A 385 6.16 1.11 -13.41
C SER A 385 7.22 0.60 -14.39
N ARG A 386 7.52 1.41 -15.41
CA ARG A 386 8.63 1.10 -16.35
C ARG A 386 9.97 1.02 -15.62
N LYS A 387 10.25 1.98 -14.76
CA LYS A 387 11.50 2.00 -13.97
C LYS A 387 11.61 0.81 -13.02
N TRP A 388 10.49 0.40 -12.39
CA TRP A 388 10.47 -0.77 -11.52
C TRP A 388 10.60 -2.10 -12.29
N GLN A 389 10.03 -2.19 -13.50
CA GLN A 389 10.20 -3.35 -14.39
C GLN A 389 11.66 -3.47 -14.86
N GLU A 390 12.27 -2.35 -15.21
CA GLU A 390 13.68 -2.28 -15.59
C GLU A 390 14.60 -2.70 -14.42
N GLU A 391 14.26 -2.27 -13.19
CA GLU A 391 15.04 -2.69 -12.00
C GLU A 391 14.79 -4.15 -11.62
N ALA A 392 13.56 -4.66 -11.77
CA ALA A 392 13.27 -6.08 -11.54
C ALA A 392 14.01 -6.99 -12.54
N HIS A 393 14.08 -6.61 -13.81
CA HIS A 393 14.89 -7.31 -14.82
C HIS A 393 16.39 -7.25 -14.50
N ARG A 394 16.89 -6.11 -14.00
CA ARG A 394 18.27 -5.97 -13.57
C ARG A 394 18.61 -6.93 -12.41
N VAL A 395 17.72 -6.99 -11.41
CA VAL A 395 17.89 -7.87 -10.24
C VAL A 395 17.81 -9.35 -10.65
N GLN A 396 16.88 -9.72 -11.52
CA GLN A 396 16.78 -11.10 -12.04
C GLN A 396 18.03 -11.51 -12.80
N GLY A 397 18.58 -10.61 -13.58
CA GLY A 397 19.83 -10.89 -14.29
C GLY A 397 21.05 -10.99 -13.37
N GLN A 398 21.09 -10.18 -12.30
CA GLN A 398 22.14 -10.34 -11.28
C GLN A 398 22.04 -11.69 -10.58
N VAL A 399 20.84 -12.17 -10.29
CA VAL A 399 20.59 -13.51 -9.71
C VAL A 399 21.02 -14.62 -10.71
N ALA A 400 20.66 -14.47 -11.98
CA ALA A 400 21.05 -15.43 -13.02
C ALA A 400 22.57 -15.47 -13.23
N LEU A 401 23.23 -14.31 -13.16
CA LEU A 401 24.68 -14.20 -13.23
C LEU A 401 25.37 -14.82 -12.01
N TYR A 402 24.78 -14.65 -10.82
CA TYR A 402 25.27 -15.29 -9.60
C TYR A 402 25.20 -16.82 -9.71
N GLN A 403 24.05 -17.34 -10.22
CA GLN A 403 23.85 -18.78 -10.45
C GLN A 403 24.76 -19.35 -11.54
N SER A 404 25.12 -18.55 -12.56
CA SER A 404 26.03 -18.95 -13.65
C SER A 404 27.50 -18.83 -13.29
N SER A 405 27.83 -18.15 -12.22
CA SER A 405 29.20 -17.90 -11.77
C SER A 405 29.98 -19.21 -11.60
N ARG A 406 31.14 -19.25 -12.17
CA ARG A 406 32.08 -20.39 -12.02
C ARG A 406 32.41 -20.68 -10.56
N TRP A 407 32.33 -19.68 -9.69
CA TRP A 407 32.49 -19.82 -8.24
C TRP A 407 31.39 -20.60 -7.58
N VAL A 408 30.15 -20.37 -7.97
CA VAL A 408 28.98 -21.13 -7.47
C VAL A 408 29.02 -22.58 -7.96
N ARG A 409 29.46 -22.82 -9.22
CA ARG A 409 29.65 -24.17 -9.74
C ARG A 409 30.84 -24.90 -9.09
N LEU A 410 31.84 -24.17 -8.71
CA LEU A 410 32.96 -24.73 -7.97
C LEU A 410 32.56 -25.08 -6.54
N GLY A 411 31.77 -24.20 -5.88
CA GLY A 411 31.19 -24.44 -4.58
C GLY A 411 30.35 -25.72 -4.54
N ARG A 412 29.50 -25.94 -5.55
CA ARG A 412 28.73 -27.18 -5.70
C ARG A 412 29.59 -28.46 -5.86
N LYS A 413 30.73 -28.39 -6.57
CA LYS A 413 31.65 -29.52 -6.72
C LYS A 413 32.41 -29.87 -5.44
N VAL A 414 32.50 -28.91 -4.52
CA VAL A 414 33.22 -29.08 -3.22
C VAL A 414 32.25 -29.22 -2.05
N GLY A 415 30.92 -29.32 -2.34
CA GLY A 415 29.90 -29.46 -1.31
C GLY A 415 29.58 -28.20 -0.51
N LEU A 416 29.85 -27.01 -1.07
CA LEU A 416 29.81 -25.72 -0.38
C LEU A 416 28.96 -24.67 -1.12
N GLY A 417 28.08 -25.08 -2.03
CA GLY A 417 27.21 -24.19 -2.79
C GLY A 417 25.73 -24.40 -2.46
N PRO A 418 24.91 -23.38 -2.58
CA PRO A 418 23.48 -23.52 -2.37
C PRO A 418 22.85 -24.43 -3.42
N ASP A 419 21.95 -25.32 -3.00
CA ASP A 419 21.03 -26.02 -3.87
C ASP A 419 19.93 -25.04 -4.32
N VAL A 420 20.06 -24.53 -5.55
CA VAL A 420 19.01 -23.79 -6.24
C VAL A 420 18.66 -24.48 -7.52
#